data_301f33ecb284f5fc6823a78157998da9
#
_entry.id   301f33ecb284f5fc6823a78157998da9
#
_cell.length_a   1.000
_cell.length_b   1.000
_cell.length_c   1.000
_cell.angle_alpha   90.00
_cell.angle_beta   90.00
_cell.angle_gamma   90.00
#
_symmetry.space_group_name_H-M   'P 1'
#
loop_
_entity.id
_entity.type
_entity.pdbx_description
1 polymer ?
#
loop_
_entity_poly.entity_id
_entity_poly.type
_entity_poly.pdbx_seq_one_letter_code
_entity_poly.pdbx_strand_id
1 'polypeptide(L)'
;MLAGMLVAGFGLQVAGEAGWQAAAGWGEATLGLTPTAWAAGEYWRLATHGLVHSTTNLFHLGLVLAAILGPGAALARELGPRLPLAAWVTGQVLGGLCWLGFHREAGAAYFGATAGAYALLAAYAVRHPDRVFRLLVFFVLPLRFRPRGVLWALLGAEAFFLVIGEVLQRALPFAPTASAHLAGAIGGWLLLRVGRPAPPERPAPLPARANLPAPAPELDPRAEVDRILDKINQTGLGSLTPAERRTLAAARDLLSRR
;
A
#
# COMPACT_ATOMS: atom_id res chain seq x y z
N MET A 1 8.99 -10.60 2.20
CA MET A 1 9.34 -11.36 3.42
C MET A 1 8.11 -11.56 4.31
N LEU A 2 7.50 -10.52 4.92
CA LEU A 2 6.36 -10.67 5.85
C LEU A 2 5.17 -11.46 5.24
N ALA A 3 4.70 -11.10 4.05
CA ALA A 3 3.62 -11.84 3.37
C ALA A 3 3.97 -13.31 3.15
N GLY A 4 5.21 -13.61 2.77
CA GLY A 4 5.69 -14.99 2.63
C GLY A 4 5.68 -15.77 3.94
N MET A 5 6.03 -15.12 5.06
CA MET A 5 5.97 -15.74 6.39
C MET A 5 4.53 -16.07 6.79
N LEU A 6 3.56 -15.17 6.52
CA LEU A 6 2.15 -15.42 6.83
C LEU A 6 1.57 -16.55 5.97
N VAL A 7 1.88 -16.57 4.68
CA VAL A 7 1.44 -17.65 3.77
C VAL A 7 2.05 -18.98 4.16
N ALA A 8 3.35 -19.02 4.49
CA ALA A 8 4.01 -20.24 4.95
C ALA A 8 3.45 -20.72 6.30
N GLY A 9 3.25 -19.82 7.27
CA GLY A 9 2.63 -20.14 8.56
C GLY A 9 1.22 -20.72 8.39
N PHE A 10 0.41 -20.08 7.53
CA PHE A 10 -0.91 -20.59 7.19
C PHE A 10 -0.87 -21.96 6.51
N GLY A 11 0.07 -22.15 5.56
CA GLY A 11 0.25 -23.45 4.90
C GLY A 11 0.64 -24.57 5.88
N LEU A 12 1.53 -24.25 6.85
CA LEU A 12 1.89 -25.20 7.92
C LEU A 12 0.69 -25.49 8.83
N GLN A 13 -0.13 -24.51 9.16
CA GLN A 13 -1.35 -24.68 9.94
C GLN A 13 -2.33 -25.63 9.23
N VAL A 14 -2.62 -25.38 7.95
CA VAL A 14 -3.50 -26.24 7.13
C VAL A 14 -2.93 -27.65 7.01
N ALA A 15 -1.63 -27.80 6.76
CA ALA A 15 -0.99 -29.11 6.67
C ALA A 15 -1.01 -29.86 7.99
N GLY A 16 -0.86 -29.16 9.12
CA GLY A 16 -0.99 -29.75 10.46
C GLY A 16 -2.40 -30.27 10.74
N GLU A 17 -3.42 -29.51 10.37
CA GLU A 17 -4.82 -29.92 10.53
C GLU A 17 -5.19 -31.09 9.61
N ALA A 18 -4.65 -31.14 8.38
CA ALA A 18 -4.98 -32.17 7.39
C ALA A 18 -4.16 -33.44 7.53
N GLY A 19 -2.90 -33.38 7.94
CA GLY A 19 -1.95 -34.49 7.81
C GLY A 19 -1.47 -35.12 9.10
N TRP A 20 -1.46 -34.38 10.21
CA TRP A 20 -0.92 -34.88 11.50
C TRP A 20 -1.97 -35.16 12.57
N GLN A 21 -3.23 -35.30 12.18
CA GLN A 21 -4.33 -35.48 13.12
C GLN A 21 -4.38 -34.43 14.25
N ALA A 22 -3.78 -33.27 14.02
CA ALA A 22 -3.95 -32.16 14.92
C ALA A 22 -5.42 -31.75 14.94
N ALA A 23 -5.96 -31.55 16.12
CA ALA A 23 -7.34 -31.07 16.23
C ALA A 23 -7.51 -29.77 15.45
N ALA A 24 -8.67 -29.61 14.80
CA ALA A 24 -9.01 -28.34 14.16
C ALA A 24 -8.79 -27.18 15.15
N GLY A 25 -8.12 -26.12 14.72
CA GLY A 25 -7.80 -24.97 15.60
C GLY A 25 -6.54 -25.16 16.46
N TRP A 26 -5.69 -26.18 16.21
CA TRP A 26 -4.43 -26.35 16.97
C TRP A 26 -3.54 -25.12 16.93
N GLY A 27 -3.48 -24.43 15.80
CA GLY A 27 -2.69 -23.22 15.65
C GLY A 27 -3.19 -22.10 16.55
N GLU A 28 -4.50 -21.89 16.60
CA GLU A 28 -5.14 -20.92 17.48
C GLU A 28 -4.91 -21.27 18.96
N ALA A 29 -5.04 -22.54 19.31
CA ALA A 29 -4.87 -23.02 20.68
C ALA A 29 -3.42 -22.89 21.17
N THR A 30 -2.42 -23.10 20.30
CA THR A 30 -0.99 -23.11 20.68
C THR A 30 -0.31 -21.76 20.53
N LEU A 31 -0.66 -20.98 19.51
CA LEU A 31 0.00 -19.72 19.16
C LEU A 31 -0.88 -18.50 19.34
N GLY A 32 -2.20 -18.67 19.44
CA GLY A 32 -3.16 -17.59 19.69
C GLY A 32 -2.98 -16.99 21.07
N LEU A 33 -3.26 -15.70 21.19
CA LEU A 33 -3.19 -14.96 22.45
C LEU A 33 -4.46 -15.21 23.26
N THR A 34 -4.30 -15.70 24.50
CA THR A 34 -5.41 -15.93 25.41
C THR A 34 -5.10 -15.34 26.78
N PRO A 35 -6.11 -14.91 27.57
CA PRO A 35 -5.89 -14.43 28.95
C PRO A 35 -5.24 -15.50 29.84
N THR A 36 -5.61 -16.76 29.67
CA THR A 36 -5.05 -17.89 30.43
C THR A 36 -3.58 -18.14 30.12
N ALA A 37 -3.19 -18.13 28.86
CA ALA A 37 -1.80 -18.27 28.43
C ALA A 37 -0.96 -17.06 28.91
N TRP A 38 -1.51 -15.85 28.81
CA TRP A 38 -0.87 -14.64 29.34
C TRP A 38 -0.59 -14.75 30.84
N ALA A 39 -1.57 -15.19 31.63
CA ALA A 39 -1.42 -15.39 33.06
C ALA A 39 -0.42 -16.52 33.40
N ALA A 40 -0.27 -17.52 32.52
CA ALA A 40 0.73 -18.57 32.64
C ALA A 40 2.14 -18.14 32.23
N GLY A 41 2.34 -16.88 31.78
CA GLY A 41 3.65 -16.36 31.39
C GLY A 41 4.01 -16.64 29.93
N GLU A 42 3.08 -17.07 29.09
CA GLU A 42 3.31 -17.36 27.67
C GLU A 42 3.32 -16.08 26.81
N TYR A 43 4.18 -15.12 27.19
CA TYR A 43 4.24 -13.78 26.59
C TYR A 43 4.66 -13.79 25.12
N TRP A 44 5.32 -14.84 24.64
CA TRP A 44 5.65 -14.99 23.20
C TRP A 44 4.43 -14.98 22.30
N ARG A 45 3.24 -15.28 22.82
CA ARG A 45 1.99 -15.23 22.08
C ARG A 45 1.63 -13.84 21.56
N LEU A 46 2.18 -12.77 22.15
CA LEU A 46 2.13 -11.43 21.57
C LEU A 46 2.83 -11.33 20.19
N ALA A 47 3.80 -12.18 19.94
CA ALA A 47 4.49 -12.21 18.64
C ALA A 47 3.92 -13.26 17.69
N THR A 48 3.40 -14.38 18.22
CA THR A 48 2.98 -15.54 17.41
C THR A 48 1.52 -15.51 16.98
N HIS A 49 0.63 -14.84 17.73
CA HIS A 49 -0.80 -14.79 17.38
C HIS A 49 -1.06 -14.22 15.98
N GLY A 50 -0.20 -13.31 15.52
CA GLY A 50 -0.32 -12.72 14.19
C GLY A 50 0.10 -13.66 13.04
N LEU A 51 0.69 -14.82 13.33
CA LEU A 51 1.07 -15.81 12.32
C LEU A 51 -0.07 -16.80 12.02
N VAL A 52 -1.03 -16.91 12.93
CA VAL A 52 -2.16 -17.83 12.85
C VAL A 52 -3.35 -17.13 12.20
N HIS A 53 -4.05 -17.82 11.33
CA HIS A 53 -5.25 -17.32 10.67
C HIS A 53 -6.30 -18.43 10.61
N SER A 54 -7.58 -18.03 10.61
CA SER A 54 -8.67 -18.99 10.45
C SER A 54 -8.55 -19.75 9.13
N THR A 55 -8.55 -21.07 9.20
CA THR A 55 -8.53 -21.96 8.02
C THR A 55 -9.87 -21.97 7.28
N THR A 56 -10.93 -21.50 7.93
CA THR A 56 -12.28 -21.41 7.35
C THR A 56 -12.61 -20.04 6.78
N ASN A 57 -11.85 -18.98 7.15
CA ASN A 57 -12.09 -17.61 6.69
C ASN A 57 -10.88 -17.04 5.92
N LEU A 58 -10.70 -17.52 4.69
CA LEU A 58 -9.62 -17.05 3.79
C LEU A 58 -9.73 -15.57 3.42
N PHE A 59 -10.94 -15.01 3.49
CA PHE A 59 -11.14 -13.57 3.19
C PHE A 59 -10.37 -12.69 4.19
N HIS A 60 -10.34 -13.07 5.46
CA HIS A 60 -9.56 -12.37 6.49
C HIS A 60 -8.05 -12.36 6.16
N LEU A 61 -7.48 -13.52 5.83
CA LEU A 61 -6.07 -13.60 5.39
C LEU A 61 -5.82 -12.75 4.13
N GLY A 62 -6.76 -12.79 3.18
CA GLY A 62 -6.68 -11.99 1.94
C GLY A 62 -6.61 -10.48 2.22
N LEU A 63 -7.42 -9.96 3.15
CA LEU A 63 -7.38 -8.56 3.56
C LEU A 63 -6.05 -8.17 4.23
N VAL A 64 -5.52 -9.04 5.09
CA VAL A 64 -4.21 -8.81 5.72
C VAL A 64 -3.09 -8.78 4.66
N LEU A 65 -3.09 -9.73 3.73
CA LEU A 65 -2.13 -9.75 2.63
C LEU A 65 -2.26 -8.51 1.73
N ALA A 66 -3.49 -8.06 1.46
CA ALA A 66 -3.72 -6.82 0.70
C ALA A 66 -3.13 -5.59 1.40
N ALA A 67 -3.23 -5.49 2.73
CA ALA A 67 -2.62 -4.41 3.50
C ALA A 67 -1.08 -4.47 3.47
N ILE A 68 -0.48 -5.66 3.51
CA ILE A 68 0.97 -5.85 3.45
C ILE A 68 1.51 -5.55 2.05
N LEU A 69 0.87 -6.12 1.01
CA LEU A 69 1.32 -6.02 -0.38
C LEU A 69 0.97 -4.67 -1.03
N GLY A 70 -0.07 -4.00 -0.55
CA GLY A 70 -0.47 -2.66 -0.98
C GLY A 70 0.21 -1.56 -0.16
N PRO A 71 -0.43 -1.08 0.92
CA PRO A 71 0.09 -0.02 1.79
C PRO A 71 1.49 -0.32 2.33
N GLY A 72 1.71 -1.52 2.86
CA GLY A 72 3.00 -1.92 3.45
C GLY A 72 4.13 -1.91 2.43
N ALA A 73 3.92 -2.49 1.25
CA ALA A 73 4.93 -2.49 0.19
C ALA A 73 5.18 -1.08 -0.38
N ALA A 74 4.16 -0.23 -0.45
CA ALA A 74 4.32 1.16 -0.87
C ALA A 74 5.20 1.94 0.12
N LEU A 75 4.93 1.82 1.42
CA LEU A 75 5.75 2.43 2.47
C LEU A 75 7.19 1.87 2.45
N ALA A 76 7.36 0.57 2.21
CA ALA A 76 8.68 -0.05 2.15
C ALA A 76 9.54 0.47 0.98
N ARG A 77 8.92 0.77 -0.16
CA ARG A 77 9.61 1.36 -1.32
C ARG A 77 10.06 2.80 -1.05
N GLU A 78 9.29 3.57 -0.28
CA GLU A 78 9.58 4.97 -0.01
C GLU A 78 10.50 5.19 1.19
N LEU A 79 10.28 4.42 2.27
CA LEU A 79 10.88 4.67 3.59
C LEU A 79 11.83 3.54 4.01
N GLY A 80 12.05 2.57 3.13
CA GLY A 80 12.77 1.35 3.46
C GLY A 80 11.91 0.33 4.22
N PRO A 81 12.34 -0.95 4.28
CA PRO A 81 11.53 -2.04 4.81
C PRO A 81 11.38 -2.02 6.35
N ARG A 82 12.28 -1.34 7.05
CA ARG A 82 12.32 -1.35 8.52
C ARG A 82 11.12 -0.64 9.15
N LEU A 83 10.71 0.51 8.58
CA LEU A 83 9.64 1.32 9.15
C LEU A 83 8.25 0.65 9.05
N PRO A 84 7.80 0.16 7.87
CA PRO A 84 6.53 -0.57 7.81
C PRO A 84 6.55 -1.88 8.60
N LEU A 85 7.69 -2.57 8.70
CA LEU A 85 7.82 -3.72 9.59
C LEU A 85 7.65 -3.33 11.06
N ALA A 86 8.29 -2.26 11.50
CA ALA A 86 8.12 -1.73 12.85
C ALA A 86 6.67 -1.30 13.10
N ALA A 87 6.00 -0.66 12.14
CA ALA A 87 4.60 -0.28 12.26
C ALA A 87 3.70 -1.51 12.42
N TRP A 88 3.95 -2.55 11.63
CA TRP A 88 3.22 -3.82 11.72
C TRP A 88 3.41 -4.49 13.07
N VAL A 89 4.66 -4.64 13.53
CA VAL A 89 4.99 -5.25 14.84
C VAL A 89 4.38 -4.43 15.99
N THR A 90 4.53 -3.11 15.97
CA THR A 90 3.94 -2.22 16.99
C THR A 90 2.42 -2.37 17.02
N GLY A 91 1.79 -2.42 15.84
CA GLY A 91 0.35 -2.64 15.73
C GLY A 91 -0.10 -3.98 16.33
N GLN A 92 0.64 -5.07 16.06
CA GLN A 92 0.35 -6.39 16.63
C GLN A 92 0.49 -6.39 18.16
N VAL A 93 1.58 -5.85 18.68
CA VAL A 93 1.82 -5.82 20.13
C VAL A 93 0.78 -4.96 20.84
N LEU A 94 0.57 -3.72 20.39
CA LEU A 94 -0.42 -2.83 21.01
C LEU A 94 -1.84 -3.38 20.87
N GLY A 95 -2.16 -3.96 19.70
CA GLY A 95 -3.44 -4.61 19.47
C GLY A 95 -3.68 -5.77 20.44
N GLY A 96 -2.72 -6.68 20.57
CA GLY A 96 -2.81 -7.82 21.47
C GLY A 96 -2.94 -7.40 22.95
N LEU A 97 -2.16 -6.42 23.40
CA LEU A 97 -2.23 -5.88 24.76
C LEU A 97 -3.56 -5.20 25.03
N CYS A 98 -4.07 -4.39 24.09
CA CYS A 98 -5.36 -3.74 24.23
C CYS A 98 -6.49 -4.76 24.29
N TRP A 99 -6.47 -5.76 23.41
CA TRP A 99 -7.44 -6.85 23.39
C TRP A 99 -7.48 -7.60 24.74
N LEU A 100 -6.32 -7.96 25.32
CA LEU A 100 -6.22 -8.56 26.65
C LEU A 100 -6.83 -7.70 27.76
N GLY A 101 -6.78 -6.39 27.62
CA GLY A 101 -7.40 -5.45 28.56
C GLY A 101 -8.94 -5.55 28.58
N PHE A 102 -9.57 -5.83 27.43
CA PHE A 102 -11.02 -5.95 27.29
C PHE A 102 -11.52 -7.38 27.51
N HIS A 103 -10.70 -8.40 27.24
CA HIS A 103 -11.08 -9.80 27.28
C HIS A 103 -10.31 -10.51 28.39
N ARG A 104 -10.96 -10.76 29.51
CA ARG A 104 -10.37 -11.42 30.69
C ARG A 104 -10.99 -12.77 30.99
N GLU A 105 -12.02 -13.14 30.26
CA GLU A 105 -12.76 -14.40 30.42
C GLU A 105 -11.95 -15.59 29.89
N ALA A 106 -12.07 -16.71 30.61
CA ALA A 106 -11.48 -17.97 30.15
C ALA A 106 -12.16 -18.41 28.84
N GLY A 107 -11.35 -18.82 27.86
CA GLY A 107 -11.84 -19.27 26.54
C GLY A 107 -11.82 -18.20 25.45
N ALA A 108 -11.64 -16.92 25.79
CA ALA A 108 -11.38 -15.91 24.78
C ALA A 108 -10.01 -16.15 24.10
N ALA A 109 -9.96 -16.03 22.78
CA ALA A 109 -8.73 -16.17 22.00
C ALA A 109 -8.65 -15.09 20.91
N TYR A 110 -7.47 -14.49 20.76
CA TYR A 110 -7.16 -13.53 19.71
C TYR A 110 -6.04 -14.05 18.82
N PHE A 111 -6.29 -14.06 17.52
CA PHE A 111 -5.31 -14.46 16.51
C PHE A 111 -5.55 -13.71 15.20
N GLY A 112 -4.51 -13.70 14.35
CA GLY A 112 -4.53 -12.98 13.09
C GLY A 112 -3.71 -11.70 13.09
N ALA A 113 -3.34 -11.26 11.90
CA ALA A 113 -2.44 -10.12 11.71
C ALA A 113 -3.17 -8.80 11.44
N THR A 114 -4.44 -8.69 11.79
CA THR A 114 -5.30 -7.56 11.40
C THR A 114 -4.89 -6.27 12.11
N ALA A 115 -4.48 -6.33 13.39
CA ALA A 115 -3.98 -5.14 14.10
C ALA A 115 -2.75 -4.53 13.39
N GLY A 116 -1.83 -5.37 12.92
CA GLY A 116 -0.71 -4.94 12.11
C GLY A 116 -1.13 -4.38 10.73
N ALA A 117 -2.17 -4.97 10.11
CA ALA A 117 -2.74 -4.45 8.86
C ALA A 117 -3.35 -3.05 9.05
N TYR A 118 -4.09 -2.83 10.14
CA TYR A 118 -4.59 -1.50 10.52
C TYR A 118 -3.46 -0.49 10.78
N ALA A 119 -2.36 -0.94 11.40
CA ALA A 119 -1.18 -0.09 11.59
C ALA A 119 -0.55 0.33 10.27
N LEU A 120 -0.41 -0.59 9.31
CA LEU A 120 0.10 -0.27 7.97
C LEU A 120 -0.83 0.68 7.22
N LEU A 121 -2.14 0.46 7.29
CA LEU A 121 -3.13 1.32 6.66
C LEU A 121 -3.11 2.73 7.27
N ALA A 122 -3.04 2.84 8.61
CA ALA A 122 -2.95 4.11 9.30
C ALA A 122 -1.66 4.87 8.96
N ALA A 123 -0.51 4.19 8.97
CA ALA A 123 0.77 4.74 8.56
C ALA A 123 0.72 5.24 7.10
N TYR A 124 0.13 4.46 6.22
CA TYR A 124 -0.02 4.82 4.81
C TYR A 124 -0.97 6.02 4.61
N ALA A 125 -2.09 6.07 5.32
CA ALA A 125 -3.04 7.18 5.25
C ALA A 125 -2.43 8.50 5.76
N VAL A 126 -1.56 8.45 6.79
CA VAL A 126 -0.79 9.60 7.26
C VAL A 126 0.20 10.10 6.20
N ARG A 127 0.85 9.17 5.52
CA ARG A 127 1.87 9.48 4.49
C ARG A 127 1.25 9.99 3.19
N HIS A 128 0.10 9.45 2.81
CA HIS A 128 -0.58 9.70 1.54
C HIS A 128 -2.07 10.04 1.72
N PRO A 129 -2.42 11.13 2.45
CA PRO A 129 -3.80 11.41 2.81
C PRO A 129 -4.71 11.66 1.59
N ASP A 130 -4.16 12.25 0.54
CA ASP A 130 -4.89 12.71 -0.63
C ASP A 130 -4.72 11.82 -1.88
N ARG A 131 -3.92 10.77 -1.78
CA ARG A 131 -3.73 9.85 -2.89
C ARG A 131 -5.05 9.16 -3.24
N VAL A 132 -5.42 9.18 -4.52
CA VAL A 132 -6.64 8.53 -4.99
C VAL A 132 -6.30 7.14 -5.51
N PHE A 133 -6.90 6.13 -4.91
CA PHE A 133 -6.91 4.78 -5.47
C PHE A 133 -8.09 4.60 -6.39
N ARG A 134 -7.86 3.85 -7.46
CA ARG A 134 -8.90 3.37 -8.36
C ARG A 134 -8.91 1.86 -8.29
N LEU A 135 -10.01 1.31 -7.82
CA LEU A 135 -10.24 -0.12 -7.78
C LEU A 135 -11.35 -0.44 -8.77
N LEU A 136 -11.10 -1.40 -9.63
CA LEU A 136 -12.11 -1.91 -10.55
C LEU A 136 -12.74 -3.16 -9.90
N VAL A 137 -13.90 -2.97 -9.27
CA VAL A 137 -14.61 -4.06 -8.60
C VAL A 137 -15.33 -4.89 -9.66
N PHE A 138 -15.13 -6.21 -9.62
CA PHE A 138 -15.66 -7.17 -10.60
C PHE A 138 -15.37 -6.79 -12.06
N PHE A 139 -14.27 -6.07 -12.33
CA PHE A 139 -13.87 -5.55 -13.63
C PHE A 139 -14.90 -4.61 -14.30
N VAL A 140 -15.92 -4.16 -13.58
CA VAL A 140 -17.03 -3.34 -14.10
C VAL A 140 -17.14 -2.01 -13.37
N LEU A 141 -17.08 -1.99 -12.03
CA LEU A 141 -17.35 -0.80 -11.23
C LEU A 141 -16.06 -0.09 -10.82
N PRO A 142 -15.72 1.09 -11.40
CA PRO A 142 -14.56 1.86 -11.00
C PRO A 142 -14.84 2.62 -9.71
N LEU A 143 -14.35 2.11 -8.58
CA LEU A 143 -14.38 2.81 -7.30
C LEU A 143 -13.15 3.70 -7.15
N ARG A 144 -13.38 4.91 -6.63
CA ARG A 144 -12.32 5.87 -6.26
C ARG A 144 -12.40 6.13 -4.77
N PHE A 145 -11.31 5.94 -4.07
CA PHE A 145 -11.24 6.21 -2.64
C PHE A 145 -9.89 6.78 -2.23
N ARG A 146 -9.89 7.51 -1.11
CA ARG A 146 -8.69 8.05 -0.49
C ARG A 146 -8.35 7.22 0.74
N PRO A 147 -7.06 6.92 1.02
CA PRO A 147 -6.64 6.12 2.18
C PRO A 147 -7.21 6.66 3.48
N ARG A 148 -7.20 7.98 3.67
CA ARG A 148 -7.78 8.61 4.87
C ARG A 148 -9.27 8.35 5.02
N GLY A 149 -10.03 8.38 3.92
CA GLY A 149 -11.48 8.11 3.96
C GLY A 149 -11.76 6.66 4.33
N VAL A 150 -11.02 5.71 3.74
CA VAL A 150 -11.11 4.29 4.10
C VAL A 150 -10.74 4.07 5.55
N LEU A 151 -9.63 4.67 6.02
CA LEU A 151 -9.21 4.57 7.42
C LEU A 151 -10.30 5.09 8.37
N TRP A 152 -10.85 6.28 8.13
CA TRP A 152 -11.90 6.84 8.98
C TRP A 152 -13.18 6.01 8.97
N ALA A 153 -13.58 5.46 7.83
CA ALA A 153 -14.74 4.58 7.74
C ALA A 153 -14.52 3.29 8.55
N LEU A 154 -13.33 2.67 8.44
CA LEU A 154 -12.97 1.50 9.21
C LEU A 154 -12.89 1.82 10.71
N LEU A 155 -12.20 2.89 11.12
CA LEU A 155 -12.11 3.27 12.52
C LEU A 155 -13.49 3.60 13.13
N GLY A 156 -14.39 4.22 12.36
CA GLY A 156 -15.77 4.45 12.79
C GLY A 156 -16.55 3.16 13.00
N ALA A 157 -16.41 2.19 12.10
CA ALA A 157 -17.01 0.87 12.26
C ALA A 157 -16.42 0.13 13.47
N GLU A 158 -15.08 0.16 13.64
CA GLU A 158 -14.43 -0.47 14.78
C GLU A 158 -14.82 0.21 16.11
N ALA A 159 -14.96 1.53 16.14
CA ALA A 159 -15.44 2.23 17.33
C ALA A 159 -16.87 1.81 17.71
N PHE A 160 -17.75 1.63 16.71
CA PHE A 160 -19.08 1.09 16.91
C PHE A 160 -19.02 -0.35 17.48
N PHE A 161 -18.22 -1.24 16.88
CA PHE A 161 -18.08 -2.61 17.35
C PHE A 161 -17.39 -2.71 18.72
N LEU A 162 -16.46 -1.82 19.04
CA LEU A 162 -15.89 -1.71 20.38
C LEU A 162 -16.99 -1.43 21.41
N VAL A 163 -17.83 -0.44 21.16
CA VAL A 163 -18.89 -0.07 22.10
C VAL A 163 -19.92 -1.19 22.24
N ILE A 164 -20.43 -1.70 21.13
CA ILE A 164 -21.50 -2.73 21.16
C ILE A 164 -20.99 -4.08 21.62
N GLY A 165 -19.84 -4.55 21.06
CA GLY A 165 -19.33 -5.90 21.29
C GLY A 165 -18.50 -6.02 22.55
N GLU A 166 -17.55 -5.11 22.79
CA GLU A 166 -16.56 -5.27 23.86
C GLU A 166 -16.94 -4.51 25.13
N VAL A 167 -17.54 -3.31 25.03
CA VAL A 167 -17.96 -2.53 26.21
C VAL A 167 -19.34 -2.97 26.72
N LEU A 168 -20.33 -3.03 25.84
CA LEU A 168 -21.69 -3.40 26.21
C LEU A 168 -21.93 -4.93 26.18
N GLN A 169 -20.92 -5.70 25.73
CA GLN A 169 -20.92 -7.17 25.65
C GLN A 169 -22.17 -7.73 24.94
N ARG A 170 -22.66 -7.05 23.90
CA ARG A 170 -23.76 -7.54 23.09
C ARG A 170 -23.25 -8.62 22.13
N ALA A 171 -24.04 -9.68 21.98
CA ALA A 171 -23.72 -10.76 21.05
C ALA A 171 -23.60 -10.23 19.62
N LEU A 172 -22.46 -10.51 18.99
CA LEU A 172 -22.19 -10.23 17.59
C LEU A 172 -22.02 -11.56 16.84
N PRO A 173 -22.27 -11.60 15.53
CA PRO A 173 -22.09 -12.83 14.74
C PRO A 173 -20.60 -13.18 14.52
N PHE A 174 -19.67 -12.46 15.11
CA PHE A 174 -18.22 -12.65 15.02
C PHE A 174 -17.57 -12.29 16.37
N ALA A 175 -16.36 -12.80 16.58
CA ALA A 175 -15.58 -12.50 17.78
C ALA A 175 -15.19 -11.01 17.81
N PRO A 176 -15.40 -10.29 18.92
CA PRO A 176 -15.06 -8.89 19.03
C PRO A 176 -13.53 -8.71 19.10
N THR A 177 -12.98 -7.90 18.20
CA THR A 177 -11.55 -7.62 18.07
C THR A 177 -11.26 -6.13 17.80
N ALA A 178 -12.28 -5.30 17.97
CA ALA A 178 -12.24 -3.88 17.64
C ALA A 178 -11.20 -3.11 18.46
N SER A 179 -11.02 -3.45 19.73
CA SER A 179 -9.98 -2.89 20.61
C SER A 179 -8.58 -3.12 20.03
N ALA A 180 -8.33 -4.32 19.49
CA ALA A 180 -7.05 -4.66 18.86
C ALA A 180 -6.81 -3.83 17.59
N HIS A 181 -7.82 -3.70 16.74
CA HIS A 181 -7.73 -2.99 15.47
C HIS A 181 -7.49 -1.50 15.68
N LEU A 182 -8.23 -0.89 16.60
CA LEU A 182 -8.07 0.53 16.96
C LEU A 182 -6.68 0.81 17.57
N ALA A 183 -6.22 -0.04 18.49
CA ALA A 183 -4.88 0.09 19.07
C ALA A 183 -3.78 -0.11 18.02
N GLY A 184 -3.98 -1.06 17.10
CA GLY A 184 -3.09 -1.26 15.96
C GLY A 184 -2.98 -0.02 15.08
N ALA A 185 -4.10 0.59 14.71
CA ALA A 185 -4.13 1.82 13.93
C ALA A 185 -3.42 2.97 14.64
N ILE A 186 -3.65 3.15 15.95
CA ILE A 186 -2.97 4.15 16.78
C ILE A 186 -1.46 3.91 16.76
N GLY A 187 -1.00 2.66 16.92
CA GLY A 187 0.41 2.30 16.88
C GLY A 187 1.10 2.70 15.57
N GLY A 188 0.48 2.38 14.44
CA GLY A 188 1.00 2.77 13.12
C GLY A 188 1.00 4.27 12.89
N TRP A 189 -0.04 4.96 13.33
CA TRP A 189 -0.14 6.42 13.27
C TRP A 189 0.93 7.11 14.10
N LEU A 190 1.13 6.68 15.37
CA LEU A 190 2.14 7.24 16.28
C LEU A 190 3.54 7.03 15.72
N LEU A 191 3.87 5.82 15.29
CA LEU A 191 5.19 5.49 14.79
C LEU A 191 5.57 6.40 13.61
N LEU A 192 4.65 6.65 12.69
CA LEU A 192 4.92 7.49 11.53
C LEU A 192 4.95 8.99 11.87
N ARG A 193 4.23 9.40 12.93
CA ARG A 193 4.28 10.79 13.43
C ARG A 193 5.60 11.10 14.13
N VAL A 194 6.07 10.17 14.97
CA VAL A 194 7.31 10.31 15.74
C VAL A 194 8.55 10.03 14.86
N GLY A 195 8.48 8.99 14.04
CA GLY A 195 9.56 8.56 13.15
C GLY A 195 9.60 9.32 11.82
N ARG A 196 9.07 10.53 11.72
CA ARG A 196 9.10 11.28 10.46
C ARG A 196 10.54 11.34 9.93
N PRO A 197 10.89 10.58 8.89
CA PRO A 197 12.08 10.94 8.13
C PRO A 197 11.86 12.36 7.62
N ALA A 198 12.89 13.18 7.68
CA ALA A 198 12.88 14.50 7.07
C ALA A 198 12.26 14.36 5.66
N PRO A 199 11.41 15.31 5.21
CA PRO A 199 10.95 15.30 3.84
C PRO A 199 12.19 15.09 2.96
N PRO A 200 12.13 14.20 1.94
CA PRO A 200 13.24 14.10 1.02
C PRO A 200 13.58 15.53 0.61
N GLU A 201 14.85 15.92 0.81
CA GLU A 201 15.31 17.22 0.34
C GLU A 201 14.74 17.38 -1.06
N ARG A 202 13.90 18.39 -1.24
CA ARG A 202 13.47 18.72 -2.61
C ARG A 202 14.77 18.83 -3.37
N PRO A 203 14.98 18.05 -4.46
CA PRO A 203 16.16 18.24 -5.27
C PRO A 203 16.29 19.74 -5.46
N ALA A 204 17.46 20.29 -5.10
CA ALA A 204 17.71 21.71 -5.22
C ALA A 204 17.14 22.12 -6.58
N PRO A 205 16.34 23.21 -6.67
CA PRO A 205 15.80 23.62 -7.95
C PRO A 205 16.97 23.55 -8.92
N LEU A 206 16.86 22.75 -9.96
CA LEU A 206 17.89 22.71 -11.00
C LEU A 206 18.24 24.16 -11.25
N PRO A 207 19.52 24.56 -11.17
CA PRO A 207 19.90 25.98 -11.38
C PRO A 207 19.09 26.44 -12.57
N ALA A 208 18.26 27.47 -12.32
CA ALA A 208 17.41 28.01 -13.36
C ALA A 208 18.27 27.98 -14.61
N ARG A 209 17.76 27.47 -15.73
CA ARG A 209 18.46 27.40 -17.02
C ARG A 209 18.95 28.81 -17.46
N ALA A 210 19.64 29.48 -16.55
CA ALA A 210 20.36 30.68 -16.79
C ALA A 210 21.51 30.28 -17.70
N ASN A 211 21.39 30.64 -18.96
CA ASN A 211 22.41 30.57 -20.00
C ASN A 211 22.52 29.26 -20.83
N LEU A 212 21.45 28.53 -21.03
CA LEU A 212 21.39 27.88 -22.33
C LEU A 212 21.04 28.98 -23.34
N PRO A 213 21.84 29.19 -24.40
CA PRO A 213 21.45 30.08 -25.49
C PRO A 213 20.03 29.64 -25.91
N ALA A 214 19.15 30.62 -26.11
CA ALA A 214 17.80 30.35 -26.59
C ALA A 214 17.92 29.33 -27.74
N PRO A 215 17.13 28.22 -27.75
CA PRO A 215 17.15 27.33 -28.90
C PRO A 215 17.01 28.20 -30.12
N ALA A 216 17.97 28.08 -31.08
CA ALA A 216 17.85 28.75 -32.33
C ALA A 216 16.41 28.56 -32.83
N PRO A 217 15.73 29.62 -33.31
CA PRO A 217 14.35 29.51 -33.73
C PRO A 217 14.25 28.27 -34.61
N GLU A 218 13.45 27.25 -34.17
CA GLU A 218 13.15 26.12 -35.05
C GLU A 218 12.53 26.73 -36.30
N LEU A 219 13.31 26.77 -37.35
CA LEU A 219 12.84 27.20 -38.66
C LEU A 219 11.66 26.26 -38.97
N ASP A 220 10.47 26.82 -39.04
CA ASP A 220 9.28 26.07 -39.45
C ASP A 220 9.65 25.31 -40.74
N PRO A 221 9.62 23.96 -40.76
CA PRO A 221 10.03 23.21 -41.95
C PRO A 221 9.24 23.63 -43.21
N ARG A 222 8.04 24.19 -43.05
CA ARG A 222 7.21 24.70 -44.14
C ARG A 222 7.78 26.05 -44.63
N ALA A 223 8.09 26.96 -43.73
CA ALA A 223 8.67 28.23 -44.11
C ALA A 223 10.00 28.05 -44.86
N GLU A 224 10.80 27.07 -44.48
CA GLU A 224 12.06 26.77 -45.16
C GLU A 224 11.81 26.17 -46.56
N VAL A 225 10.82 25.30 -46.71
CA VAL A 225 10.41 24.78 -48.03
C VAL A 225 9.89 25.88 -48.91
N ASP A 226 9.04 26.79 -48.41
CA ASP A 226 8.51 27.93 -49.15
C ASP A 226 9.63 28.87 -49.62
N ARG A 227 10.61 29.18 -48.75
CA ARG A 227 11.79 29.95 -49.10
C ARG A 227 12.60 29.34 -50.26
N ILE A 228 12.75 28.00 -50.23
CA ILE A 228 13.48 27.26 -51.28
C ILE A 228 12.69 27.28 -52.60
N LEU A 229 11.36 27.14 -52.54
CA LEU A 229 10.50 27.22 -53.73
C LEU A 229 10.55 28.61 -54.36
N ASP A 230 10.52 29.67 -53.55
CA ASP A 230 10.66 31.04 -54.03
C ASP A 230 12.00 31.26 -54.72
N LYS A 231 13.10 30.72 -54.14
CA LYS A 231 14.41 30.77 -54.77
C LYS A 231 14.43 30.05 -56.13
N ILE A 232 13.77 28.90 -56.23
CA ILE A 232 13.65 28.19 -57.51
C ILE A 232 12.92 29.05 -58.56
N ASN A 233 11.84 29.72 -58.14
CA ASN A 233 11.05 30.56 -59.01
C ASN A 233 11.85 31.78 -59.52
N GLN A 234 12.76 32.31 -58.71
CA GLN A 234 13.54 33.49 -59.04
C GLN A 234 14.82 33.17 -59.84
N THR A 235 15.51 32.09 -59.48
CA THR A 235 16.88 31.82 -59.95
C THR A 235 17.08 30.46 -60.59
N GLY A 236 16.02 29.63 -60.66
CA GLY A 236 16.01 28.33 -61.27
C GLY A 236 16.55 27.21 -60.37
N LEU A 237 16.25 25.98 -60.75
CA LEU A 237 16.64 24.73 -60.01
C LEU A 237 18.16 24.58 -59.87
N GLY A 238 18.95 25.14 -60.76
CA GLY A 238 20.41 25.05 -60.76
C GLY A 238 21.06 25.79 -59.59
N SER A 239 20.35 26.76 -59.02
CA SER A 239 20.86 27.63 -57.93
C SER A 239 20.80 26.98 -56.53
N LEU A 240 20.18 25.78 -56.39
CA LEU A 240 20.00 25.10 -55.14
C LEU A 240 21.31 24.50 -54.61
N THR A 241 21.60 24.76 -53.35
CA THR A 241 22.68 24.10 -52.65
C THR A 241 22.37 22.61 -52.35
N PRO A 242 23.37 21.77 -52.11
CA PRO A 242 23.14 20.37 -51.73
C PRO A 242 22.29 20.19 -50.47
N ALA A 243 22.31 21.17 -49.51
CA ALA A 243 21.48 21.19 -48.34
C ALA A 243 20.01 21.45 -48.67
N GLU A 244 19.73 22.47 -49.48
CA GLU A 244 18.37 22.82 -49.94
C GLU A 244 17.72 21.69 -50.75
N ARG A 245 18.50 20.99 -51.58
CA ARG A 245 18.02 19.79 -52.31
C ARG A 245 17.60 18.65 -51.38
N ARG A 246 18.35 18.41 -50.26
CA ARG A 246 18.00 17.42 -49.25
C ARG A 246 16.71 17.79 -48.53
N THR A 247 16.54 19.06 -48.14
CA THR A 247 15.32 19.56 -47.48
C THR A 247 14.10 19.35 -48.36
N LEU A 248 14.15 19.65 -49.64
CA LEU A 248 13.04 19.40 -50.58
C LEU A 248 12.74 17.91 -50.76
N ALA A 249 13.77 17.07 -50.83
CA ALA A 249 13.57 15.62 -50.94
C ALA A 249 12.88 15.05 -49.72
N ALA A 250 13.28 15.47 -48.50
CA ALA A 250 12.65 15.07 -47.27
C ALA A 250 11.17 15.51 -47.15
N ALA A 251 10.88 16.76 -47.59
CA ALA A 251 9.50 17.26 -47.60
C ALA A 251 8.61 16.49 -48.61
N ARG A 252 9.14 16.14 -49.76
CA ARG A 252 8.41 15.29 -50.72
C ARG A 252 8.05 13.94 -50.15
N ASP A 253 9.02 13.29 -49.48
CA ASP A 253 8.80 11.95 -48.92
C ASP A 253 7.76 11.95 -47.77
N LEU A 254 7.65 13.07 -47.03
CA LEU A 254 6.59 13.26 -46.02
C LEU A 254 5.20 13.42 -46.66
N LEU A 255 5.12 14.09 -47.81
CA LEU A 255 3.85 14.30 -48.51
C LEU A 255 3.38 13.04 -49.31
N SER A 256 4.31 12.18 -49.73
CA SER A 256 4.00 10.95 -50.45
C SER A 256 3.52 9.79 -49.56
N ARG A 257 3.66 9.93 -48.24
CA ARG A 257 3.23 8.91 -47.26
C ARG A 257 1.84 9.15 -46.65
N ARG A 258 1.11 10.13 -47.17
CA ARG A 258 -0.30 10.38 -46.86
C ARG A 258 -1.18 9.94 -48.01
#